data_08c14ba456de925066fd67dc118a1f11
#
_entry.id   08c14ba456de925066fd67dc118a1f11
#
_cell.length_a   1.000
_cell.length_b   1.000
_cell.length_c   1.000
_cell.angle_alpha   90.00
_cell.angle_beta   90.00
_cell.angle_gamma   90.00
#
_symmetry.space_group_name_H-M   'P 1'
#
loop_
_entity.id
_entity.type
_entity.pdbx_description
1 polymer ?
#
loop_
_entity_poly.entity_id
_entity_poly.type
_entity_poly.pdbx_seq_one_letter_code
_entity_poly.pdbx_strand_id
1 'polypeptide(L)'
;VLKTNKFKVLAILTALAINPAFAEDKSAAVVNGKIIPQERMELNVKAALEQGQTDTPELRKVIRDDLINREVIAQEALKGGLDKSADVLQQVEQAKQNALINAFIQENLKKNPITEEQLKQAYDTLKAKLGDKEYNARHILVE
;
A
#
# COMPACT_ATOMS: atom_id res chain seq x y z
N VAL A 1 51.30 15.50 59.08
CA VAL A 1 50.09 16.30 58.95
C VAL A 1 49.71 16.30 57.48
N LEU A 2 48.81 15.38 57.05
CA LEU A 2 48.26 15.33 55.65
C LEU A 2 46.98 16.14 55.61
N LYS A 3 46.98 17.18 54.77
CA LYS A 3 45.75 17.92 54.38
C LYS A 3 44.99 17.16 53.34
N THR A 4 43.81 16.65 53.72
CA THR A 4 42.86 16.05 52.73
C THR A 4 42.10 17.16 52.05
N ASN A 5 42.35 17.35 50.72
CA ASN A 5 41.54 18.19 49.82
C ASN A 5 40.24 17.46 49.46
N LYS A 6 39.12 18.00 49.92
CA LYS A 6 37.77 17.54 49.51
C LYS A 6 37.42 18.15 48.15
N PHE A 7 37.62 17.40 47.09
CA PHE A 7 37.04 17.74 45.77
C PHE A 7 35.55 17.47 45.81
N LYS A 8 34.74 18.51 45.81
CA LYS A 8 33.30 18.43 45.54
C LYS A 8 33.12 18.25 44.04
N VAL A 9 32.83 17.02 43.62
CA VAL A 9 32.37 16.75 42.24
C VAL A 9 30.92 17.19 42.17
N LEU A 10 30.69 18.31 41.50
CA LEU A 10 29.35 18.79 41.13
C LEU A 10 28.92 18.02 39.89
N ALA A 11 28.12 16.97 40.03
CA ALA A 11 27.51 16.27 38.95
C ALA A 11 26.40 17.16 38.33
N ILE A 12 26.69 17.80 37.22
CA ILE A 12 25.68 18.49 36.40
C ILE A 12 24.92 17.42 35.62
N LEU A 13 23.74 17.09 36.12
CA LEU A 13 22.77 16.26 35.43
C LEU A 13 22.13 17.13 34.33
N THR A 14 22.71 17.15 33.11
CA THR A 14 22.05 17.69 31.94
C THR A 14 20.96 16.71 31.52
N ALA A 15 19.74 16.96 31.95
CA ALA A 15 18.56 16.33 31.39
C ALA A 15 18.46 16.78 29.90
N LEU A 16 18.89 15.91 28.97
CA LEU A 16 18.52 16.04 27.58
C LEU A 16 17.00 15.88 27.53
N ALA A 17 16.29 16.99 27.51
CA ALA A 17 14.90 17.01 27.07
C ALA A 17 14.91 16.60 25.60
N ILE A 18 14.68 15.30 25.35
CA ILE A 18 14.31 14.82 24.02
C ILE A 18 12.92 15.41 23.77
N ASN A 19 12.88 16.60 23.17
CA ASN A 19 11.68 17.08 22.52
C ASN A 19 11.39 16.07 21.42
N PRO A 20 10.26 15.34 21.46
CA PRO A 20 9.76 14.73 20.25
C PRO A 20 9.42 15.91 19.32
N ALA A 21 10.34 16.26 18.44
CA ALA A 21 10.03 17.14 17.32
C ALA A 21 8.85 16.49 16.62
N PHE A 22 7.70 17.09 16.77
CA PHE A 22 6.46 16.71 16.13
C PHE A 22 6.69 16.67 14.61
N ALA A 23 6.92 15.47 14.12
CA ALA A 23 6.70 15.16 12.70
C ALA A 23 5.17 15.01 12.52
N GLU A 24 4.44 16.10 12.79
CA GLU A 24 2.98 16.11 12.87
C GLU A 24 2.31 16.07 11.48
N ASP A 25 3.10 16.16 10.39
CA ASP A 25 2.57 16.37 9.04
C ASP A 25 2.74 15.18 8.08
N LYS A 26 3.26 14.03 8.56
CA LYS A 26 3.55 12.88 7.66
C LYS A 26 2.94 11.55 8.12
N SER A 27 2.08 11.55 9.13
CA SER A 27 1.46 10.31 9.62
C SER A 27 -0.06 10.38 9.60
N ALA A 28 -0.68 9.39 8.99
CA ALA A 28 -2.14 9.22 9.03
C ALA A 28 -2.61 8.74 10.41
N ALA A 29 -1.81 7.90 11.08
CA ALA A 29 -2.07 7.39 12.42
C ALA A 29 -0.80 6.77 13.03
N VAL A 30 -0.86 6.46 14.33
CA VAL A 30 0.16 5.67 15.04
C VAL A 30 -0.53 4.53 15.79
N VAL A 31 -0.06 3.29 15.61
CA VAL A 31 -0.62 2.08 16.21
C VAL A 31 0.48 1.35 16.98
N ASN A 32 0.39 1.31 18.30
CA ASN A 32 1.39 0.66 19.17
C ASN A 32 2.84 1.13 18.86
N GLY A 33 3.01 2.43 18.61
CA GLY A 33 4.31 3.02 18.28
C GLY A 33 4.73 2.90 16.81
N LYS A 34 4.00 2.16 15.96
CA LYS A 34 4.25 2.08 14.53
C LYS A 34 3.47 3.16 13.78
N ILE A 35 4.18 3.94 12.99
CA ILE A 35 3.61 5.02 12.18
C ILE A 35 2.95 4.42 10.93
N ILE A 36 1.71 4.83 10.65
CA ILE A 36 1.05 4.65 9.36
C ILE A 36 1.31 5.93 8.55
N PRO A 37 2.09 5.87 7.47
CA PRO A 37 2.42 7.05 6.68
C PRO A 37 1.20 7.68 6.03
N GLN A 38 1.21 9.01 5.90
CA GLN A 38 0.16 9.76 5.20
C GLN A 38 0.04 9.31 3.73
N GLU A 39 1.16 8.98 3.08
CA GLU A 39 1.19 8.49 1.70
C GLU A 39 0.32 7.24 1.52
N ARG A 40 0.30 6.34 2.52
CA ARG A 40 -0.57 5.15 2.48
C ARG A 40 -2.04 5.54 2.51
N MET A 41 -2.39 6.54 3.29
CA MET A 41 -3.75 7.07 3.33
C MET A 41 -4.14 7.69 1.98
N GLU A 42 -3.28 8.54 1.40
CA GLU A 42 -3.55 9.20 0.12
C GLU A 42 -3.69 8.19 -1.04
N LEU A 43 -2.92 7.09 -1.03
CA LEU A 43 -3.08 6.02 -2.01
C LEU A 43 -4.47 5.36 -1.93
N ASN A 44 -4.99 5.14 -0.71
CA ASN A 44 -6.34 4.57 -0.54
C ASN A 44 -7.43 5.57 -0.91
N VAL A 45 -7.25 6.85 -0.59
CA VAL A 45 -8.16 7.93 -1.04
C VAL A 45 -8.20 7.96 -2.57
N LYS A 46 -7.05 7.97 -3.23
CA LYS A 46 -6.96 7.96 -4.69
C LYS A 46 -7.70 6.76 -5.29
N ALA A 47 -7.50 5.56 -4.76
CA ALA A 47 -8.19 4.36 -5.23
C ALA A 47 -9.72 4.46 -5.06
N ALA A 48 -10.19 5.09 -3.97
CA ALA A 48 -11.62 5.32 -3.75
C ALA A 48 -12.20 6.34 -4.76
N LEU A 49 -11.44 7.39 -5.10
CA LEU A 49 -11.83 8.38 -6.11
C LEU A 49 -11.92 7.75 -7.51
N GLU A 50 -11.00 6.86 -7.86
CA GLU A 50 -11.03 6.09 -9.12
C GLU A 50 -12.26 5.17 -9.22
N GLN A 51 -12.84 4.79 -8.07
CA GLN A 51 -14.10 4.03 -7.97
C GLN A 51 -15.35 4.94 -7.93
N GLY A 52 -15.20 6.23 -8.16
CA GLY A 52 -16.31 7.20 -8.22
C GLY A 52 -16.75 7.76 -6.86
N GLN A 53 -15.98 7.53 -5.79
CA GLN A 53 -16.27 8.18 -4.50
C GLN A 53 -15.80 9.64 -4.50
N THR A 54 -16.33 10.44 -3.59
CA THR A 54 -15.93 11.85 -3.42
C THR A 54 -15.01 11.98 -2.21
N ASP A 55 -13.94 12.78 -2.32
CA ASP A 55 -13.05 13.06 -1.19
C ASP A 55 -13.77 13.92 -0.15
N THR A 56 -14.15 13.30 0.94
CA THR A 56 -14.81 13.95 2.07
C THR A 56 -14.08 13.62 3.38
N PRO A 57 -14.25 14.45 4.42
CA PRO A 57 -13.71 14.15 5.75
C PRO A 57 -14.16 12.78 6.28
N GLU A 58 -15.40 12.39 5.98
CA GLU A 58 -15.99 11.11 6.37
C GLU A 58 -15.30 9.94 5.67
N LEU A 59 -15.08 10.03 4.35
CA LEU A 59 -14.32 9.03 3.59
C LEU A 59 -12.90 8.88 4.15
N ARG A 60 -12.22 10.00 4.37
CA ARG A 60 -10.87 10.00 4.95
C ARG A 60 -10.84 9.38 6.35
N LYS A 61 -11.87 9.61 7.16
CA LYS A 61 -12.00 8.98 8.47
C LYS A 61 -12.17 7.46 8.34
N VAL A 62 -13.05 6.99 7.48
CA VAL A 62 -13.28 5.55 7.23
C VAL A 62 -11.99 4.87 6.76
N ILE A 63 -11.27 5.47 5.82
CA ILE A 63 -9.99 4.94 5.32
C ILE A 63 -8.96 4.89 6.45
N ARG A 64 -8.86 5.91 7.28
CA ARG A 64 -7.93 5.93 8.43
C ARG A 64 -8.25 4.82 9.42
N ASP A 65 -9.53 4.66 9.78
CA ASP A 65 -9.97 3.65 10.72
C ASP A 65 -9.69 2.22 10.17
N ASP A 66 -9.90 1.99 8.87
CA ASP A 66 -9.53 0.74 8.20
C ASP A 66 -8.02 0.47 8.25
N LEU A 67 -7.20 1.48 7.97
CA LEU A 67 -5.74 1.35 8.05
C LEU A 67 -5.26 1.02 9.47
N ILE A 68 -5.87 1.62 10.50
CA ILE A 68 -5.58 1.32 11.91
C ILE A 68 -5.95 -0.13 12.22
N ASN A 69 -7.15 -0.58 11.85
CA ASN A 69 -7.63 -1.94 12.08
C ASN A 69 -6.72 -2.97 11.39
N ARG A 70 -6.35 -2.73 10.14
CA ARG A 70 -5.41 -3.60 9.40
C ARG A 70 -4.05 -3.67 10.09
N GLU A 71 -3.53 -2.56 10.58
CA GLU A 71 -2.25 -2.52 11.28
C GLU A 71 -2.32 -3.31 12.61
N VAL A 72 -3.40 -3.19 13.38
CA VAL A 72 -3.61 -3.96 14.61
C VAL A 72 -3.60 -5.46 14.31
N ILE A 73 -4.38 -5.90 13.31
CA ILE A 73 -4.46 -7.31 12.91
C ILE A 73 -3.10 -7.81 12.42
N ALA A 74 -2.39 -7.01 11.61
CA ALA A 74 -1.08 -7.38 11.10
C ALA A 74 -0.05 -7.54 12.23
N GLN A 75 -0.05 -6.65 13.23
CA GLN A 75 0.83 -6.78 14.40
C GLN A 75 0.53 -8.03 15.21
N GLU A 76 -0.73 -8.40 15.36
CA GLU A 76 -1.11 -9.62 16.06
C GLU A 76 -0.70 -10.87 15.29
N ALA A 77 -0.86 -10.87 13.96
CA ALA A 77 -0.38 -11.94 13.09
C ALA A 77 1.15 -12.13 13.17
N LEU A 78 1.90 -11.01 13.21
CA LEU A 78 3.35 -11.03 13.39
C LEU A 78 3.77 -11.60 14.76
N LYS A 79 3.06 -11.25 15.85
CA LYS A 79 3.30 -11.82 17.18
C LYS A 79 3.06 -13.32 17.18
N GLY A 80 2.07 -13.79 16.43
CA GLY A 80 1.80 -15.22 16.23
C GLY A 80 2.77 -15.93 15.31
N GLY A 81 3.75 -15.23 14.70
CA GLY A 81 4.75 -15.80 13.81
C GLY A 81 4.21 -16.22 12.45
N LEU A 82 3.02 -15.74 12.04
CA LEU A 82 2.41 -16.10 10.76
C LEU A 82 3.22 -15.63 9.55
N ASP A 83 4.02 -14.59 9.71
CA ASP A 83 4.96 -14.07 8.70
C ASP A 83 6.04 -15.08 8.31
N LYS A 84 6.28 -16.09 9.14
CA LYS A 84 7.29 -17.14 8.94
C LYS A 84 6.70 -18.46 8.42
N SER A 85 5.38 -18.54 8.29
CA SER A 85 4.74 -19.74 7.76
C SER A 85 5.05 -19.90 6.27
N ALA A 86 5.24 -21.15 5.81
CA ALA A 86 5.57 -21.45 4.42
C ALA A 86 4.52 -20.88 3.44
N ASP A 87 3.26 -20.97 3.80
CA ASP A 87 2.15 -20.47 2.98
C ASP A 87 2.18 -18.96 2.82
N VAL A 88 2.42 -18.21 3.91
CA VAL A 88 2.51 -16.74 3.84
C VAL A 88 3.74 -16.31 3.05
N LEU A 89 4.88 -16.96 3.27
CA LEU A 89 6.11 -16.65 2.51
C LEU A 89 5.90 -16.87 1.01
N GLN A 90 5.25 -17.96 0.61
CA GLN A 90 4.93 -18.23 -0.79
C GLN A 90 3.98 -17.20 -1.38
N GLN A 91 2.94 -16.81 -0.65
CA GLN A 91 1.99 -15.77 -1.09
C GLN A 91 2.68 -14.40 -1.26
N VAL A 92 3.57 -14.04 -0.35
CA VAL A 92 4.34 -12.79 -0.43
C VAL A 92 5.25 -12.80 -1.66
N GLU A 93 5.97 -13.91 -1.92
CA GLU A 93 6.84 -14.00 -3.10
C GLU A 93 6.03 -13.93 -4.40
N GLN A 94 4.88 -14.58 -4.46
CA GLN A 94 3.99 -14.48 -5.62
C GLN A 94 3.44 -13.07 -5.83
N ALA A 95 3.02 -12.40 -4.76
CA ALA A 95 2.55 -11.03 -4.83
C ALA A 95 3.66 -10.07 -5.33
N LYS A 96 4.88 -10.24 -4.85
CA LYS A 96 6.06 -9.50 -5.30
C LYS A 96 6.34 -9.74 -6.79
N GLN A 97 6.32 -10.98 -7.25
CA GLN A 97 6.52 -11.32 -8.66
C GLN A 97 5.45 -10.66 -9.54
N ASN A 98 4.18 -10.74 -9.15
CA ASN A 98 3.10 -10.10 -9.87
C ASN A 98 3.27 -8.57 -9.94
N ALA A 99 3.66 -7.93 -8.85
CA ALA A 99 3.93 -6.50 -8.81
C ALA A 99 5.07 -6.10 -9.77
N LEU A 100 6.16 -6.88 -9.81
CA LEU A 100 7.27 -6.64 -10.72
C LEU A 100 6.88 -6.81 -12.19
N ILE A 101 6.11 -7.86 -12.52
CA ILE A 101 5.60 -8.09 -13.87
C ILE A 101 4.71 -6.92 -14.32
N ASN A 102 3.77 -6.49 -13.48
CA ASN A 102 2.89 -5.37 -13.78
C ASN A 102 3.68 -4.07 -13.97
N ALA A 103 4.65 -3.79 -13.11
CA ALA A 103 5.51 -2.60 -13.24
C ALA A 103 6.30 -2.63 -14.56
N PHE A 104 6.89 -3.78 -14.90
CA PHE A 104 7.63 -3.95 -16.16
C PHE A 104 6.74 -3.72 -17.38
N ILE A 105 5.53 -4.32 -17.39
CA ILE A 105 4.57 -4.14 -18.50
C ILE A 105 4.20 -2.66 -18.64
N GLN A 106 3.87 -1.99 -17.54
CA GLN A 106 3.51 -0.57 -17.54
C GLN A 106 4.66 0.32 -18.03
N GLU A 107 5.88 0.04 -17.59
CA GLU A 107 7.05 0.78 -18.04
C GLU A 107 7.34 0.54 -19.53
N ASN A 108 7.18 -0.70 -20.00
CA ASN A 108 7.36 -1.04 -21.41
C ASN A 108 6.33 -0.36 -22.29
N LEU A 109 5.05 -0.35 -21.89
CA LEU A 109 3.99 0.34 -22.62
C LEU A 109 4.19 1.85 -22.69
N LYS A 110 4.76 2.45 -21.64
CA LYS A 110 5.12 3.88 -21.65
C LYS A 110 6.25 4.18 -22.63
N LYS A 111 7.26 3.30 -22.71
CA LYS A 111 8.39 3.45 -23.62
C LYS A 111 8.05 3.11 -25.07
N ASN A 112 7.15 2.16 -25.25
CA ASN A 112 6.73 1.63 -26.55
C ASN A 112 5.20 1.68 -26.64
N PRO A 113 4.60 2.86 -26.83
CA PRO A 113 3.14 2.97 -26.92
C PRO A 113 2.63 2.19 -28.14
N ILE A 114 1.50 1.52 -27.95
CA ILE A 114 0.83 0.80 -29.06
C ILE A 114 0.37 1.81 -30.09
N THR A 115 0.75 1.62 -31.34
CA THR A 115 0.36 2.51 -32.44
C THR A 115 -1.06 2.20 -32.93
N GLU A 116 -1.72 3.19 -33.56
CA GLU A 116 -3.05 3.02 -34.18
C GLU A 116 -3.04 1.92 -35.27
N GLU A 117 -1.93 1.79 -35.99
CA GLU A 117 -1.77 0.73 -37.01
C GLU A 117 -1.75 -0.67 -36.35
N GLN A 118 -1.05 -0.83 -35.24
CA GLN A 118 -1.03 -2.09 -34.49
C GLN A 118 -2.41 -2.44 -33.91
N LEU A 119 -3.13 -1.44 -33.41
CA LEU A 119 -4.52 -1.62 -32.95
C LEU A 119 -5.42 -2.05 -34.07
N LYS A 120 -5.32 -1.41 -35.24
CA LYS A 120 -6.12 -1.75 -36.45
C LYS A 120 -5.80 -3.16 -36.93
N GLN A 121 -4.53 -3.54 -37.02
CA GLN A 121 -4.12 -4.90 -37.40
C GLN A 121 -4.67 -5.96 -36.44
N ALA A 122 -4.59 -5.70 -35.12
CA ALA A 122 -5.14 -6.60 -34.12
C ALA A 122 -6.66 -6.73 -34.24
N TYR A 123 -7.37 -5.61 -34.47
CA TYR A 123 -8.81 -5.57 -34.68
C TYR A 123 -9.21 -6.35 -35.93
N ASP A 124 -8.56 -6.10 -37.05
CA ASP A 124 -8.85 -6.78 -38.34
C ASP A 124 -8.59 -8.29 -38.23
N THR A 125 -7.52 -8.68 -37.54
CA THR A 125 -7.21 -10.09 -37.26
C THR A 125 -8.28 -10.76 -36.41
N LEU A 126 -8.74 -10.07 -35.34
CA LEU A 126 -9.79 -10.57 -34.45
C LEU A 126 -11.14 -10.68 -35.23
N LYS A 127 -11.48 -9.64 -35.96
CA LYS A 127 -12.69 -9.60 -36.80
C LYS A 127 -12.72 -10.75 -37.83
N ALA A 128 -11.59 -11.03 -38.49
CA ALA A 128 -11.48 -12.15 -39.44
C ALA A 128 -11.68 -13.51 -38.77
N LYS A 129 -11.24 -13.66 -37.48
CA LYS A 129 -11.44 -14.91 -36.72
C LYS A 129 -12.88 -15.07 -36.20
N LEU A 130 -13.52 -14.00 -35.77
CA LEU A 130 -14.87 -14.03 -35.20
C LEU A 130 -15.96 -14.06 -36.29
N GLY A 131 -15.64 -13.64 -37.53
CA GLY A 131 -16.59 -13.51 -38.61
C GLY A 131 -17.50 -12.28 -38.51
N ASP A 132 -18.30 -12.04 -39.52
CA ASP A 132 -19.21 -10.87 -39.64
C ASP A 132 -20.62 -11.13 -39.06
N LYS A 133 -20.81 -12.26 -38.34
CA LYS A 133 -22.14 -12.65 -37.85
C LYS A 133 -22.24 -12.40 -36.35
N GLU A 134 -23.23 -11.60 -36.00
CA GLU A 134 -23.69 -11.47 -34.61
C GLU A 134 -24.79 -12.50 -34.35
N TYR A 135 -24.63 -13.31 -33.30
CA TYR A 135 -25.61 -14.33 -32.93
C TYR A 135 -26.43 -13.84 -31.73
N ASN A 136 -27.72 -13.61 -31.95
CA ASN A 136 -28.67 -13.34 -30.85
C ASN A 136 -29.30 -14.66 -30.39
N ALA A 137 -28.75 -15.25 -29.34
CA ALA A 137 -29.26 -16.50 -28.79
C ALA A 137 -30.17 -16.22 -27.58
N ARG A 138 -31.32 -16.89 -27.54
CA ARG A 138 -32.22 -16.92 -26.37
C ARG A 138 -32.32 -18.37 -25.90
N HIS A 139 -32.27 -18.58 -24.59
CA HIS A 139 -32.50 -19.90 -24.00
C HIS A 139 -33.66 -19.83 -23.01
N ILE A 140 -34.41 -20.92 -22.96
CA ILE A 140 -35.46 -21.12 -21.95
C ILE A 140 -34.97 -22.25 -21.03
N LEU A 141 -34.86 -21.95 -19.76
CA LEU A 141 -34.61 -22.98 -18.74
C LEU A 141 -35.94 -23.60 -18.38
N VAL A 142 -36.07 -24.92 -18.56
CA VAL A 142 -37.19 -25.71 -18.05
C VAL A 142 -36.69 -26.55 -16.88
N GLU A 143 -37.43 -26.51 -15.75
CA GLU A 143 -37.16 -27.35 -14.57
C GLU A 143 -37.61 -28.80 -14.83
#